data_ef07c9910d4fd38d32d7a92d3769287e
#
_entry.id   ef07c9910d4fd38d32d7a92d3769287e
#
_cell.length_a   1.000
_cell.length_b   1.000
_cell.length_c   1.000
_cell.angle_alpha   90.00
_cell.angle_beta   90.00
_cell.angle_gamma   90.00
#
_symmetry.space_group_name_H-M   'P 1'
#
loop_
_entity.id
_entity.type
_entity.pdbx_description
1 polymer ?
#
loop_
_entity_poly.entity_id
_entity_poly.type
_entity_poly.pdbx_seq_one_letter_code
_entity_poly.pdbx_strand_id
1 'polypeptide(L)'
;MARLDDEAAMLARRVASLRDPQMRVAYVRATLRDTTAPRVFDLVLDVASRAEVGDDEHRDLWLVMAVALADPQCQAIRAETAQLARGRALHHVAILLEAPSAGPASELAKRLPDFGTRDGKPLSLGERKSLARRPGRELVLRVLRDPHPDVIRILLGNPRVTEDDLVRLCARRPVSPEVLRQVVLAPRWIVRYRIRVAILKNPYTPLDLALPLAAGLNAQDARAVAGSLELHQALRDVCARLGPPKTLH
;
A
#
# COMPACT_ATOMS: atom_id res chain seq x y z
N MET A 1 -11.50 -1.81 27.84
CA MET A 1 -12.31 -1.85 26.62
C MET A 1 -12.86 -0.47 26.28
N ALA A 2 -13.71 0.18 27.07
CA ALA A 2 -14.32 1.50 26.74
C ALA A 2 -13.34 2.64 26.40
N ARG A 3 -12.11 2.68 26.94
CA ARG A 3 -11.10 3.72 26.64
C ARG A 3 -10.41 3.57 25.29
N LEU A 4 -10.27 2.35 24.78
CA LEU A 4 -9.66 2.06 23.47
C LEU A 4 -10.65 2.31 22.34
N ASP A 5 -11.92 1.95 22.54
CA ASP A 5 -13.03 2.26 21.62
C ASP A 5 -13.15 3.76 21.33
N ASP A 6 -12.83 4.58 22.33
CA ASP A 6 -12.87 6.05 22.20
C ASP A 6 -11.63 6.57 21.45
N GLU A 7 -10.46 5.94 21.60
CA GLU A 7 -9.20 6.35 20.97
C GLU A 7 -9.22 6.14 19.46
N ALA A 8 -9.61 4.96 18.98
CA ALA A 8 -9.74 4.67 17.56
C ALA A 8 -10.76 5.59 16.88
N ALA A 9 -11.92 5.79 17.51
CA ALA A 9 -12.96 6.68 17.00
C ALA A 9 -12.51 8.15 16.98
N MET A 10 -11.75 8.61 17.99
CA MET A 10 -11.18 9.96 17.98
C MET A 10 -10.14 10.11 16.86
N LEU A 11 -9.27 9.12 16.68
CA LEU A 11 -8.26 9.14 15.63
C LEU A 11 -8.92 9.12 14.24
N ALA A 12 -9.97 8.31 14.02
CA ALA A 12 -10.72 8.25 12.77
C ALA A 12 -11.34 9.60 12.44
N ARG A 13 -12.05 10.21 13.38
CA ARG A 13 -12.64 11.56 13.21
C ARG A 13 -11.58 12.62 12.92
N ARG A 14 -10.42 12.55 13.61
CA ARG A 14 -9.33 13.50 13.37
C ARG A 14 -8.75 13.35 11.97
N VAL A 15 -8.51 12.12 11.53
CA VAL A 15 -8.03 11.83 10.17
C VAL A 15 -9.04 12.27 9.12
N ALA A 16 -10.33 11.99 9.32
CA ALA A 16 -11.39 12.42 8.43
C ALA A 16 -11.46 13.97 8.29
N SER A 17 -11.18 14.71 9.35
CA SER A 17 -11.17 16.18 9.33
C SER A 17 -10.03 16.80 8.50
N LEU A 18 -8.96 16.06 8.24
CA LEU A 18 -7.81 16.53 7.45
C LEU A 18 -8.11 16.35 5.95
N ARG A 19 -8.08 17.45 5.18
CA ARG A 19 -8.39 17.39 3.73
C ARG A 19 -7.24 16.82 2.90
N ASP A 20 -6.00 17.12 3.29
CA ASP A 20 -4.80 16.69 2.55
C ASP A 20 -4.41 15.25 2.96
N PRO A 21 -4.40 14.29 2.02
CA PRO A 21 -3.98 12.92 2.28
C PRO A 21 -2.55 12.81 2.84
N GLN A 22 -1.64 13.71 2.47
CA GLN A 22 -0.27 13.71 3.01
C GLN A 22 -0.27 14.08 4.48
N MET A 23 -1.10 15.07 4.87
CA MET A 23 -1.25 15.44 6.27
C MET A 23 -1.89 14.31 7.10
N ARG A 24 -2.84 13.55 6.54
CA ARG A 24 -3.42 12.37 7.20
C ARG A 24 -2.35 11.35 7.56
N VAL A 25 -1.53 10.96 6.57
CA VAL A 25 -0.44 9.98 6.77
C VAL A 25 0.61 10.52 7.74
N ALA A 26 1.02 11.79 7.61
CA ALA A 26 2.01 12.40 8.49
C ALA A 26 1.52 12.44 9.95
N TYR A 27 0.25 12.77 10.16
CA TYR A 27 -0.37 12.79 11.49
C TYR A 27 -0.40 11.40 12.12
N VAL A 28 -0.92 10.40 11.41
CA VAL A 28 -0.99 9.03 11.91
C VAL A 28 0.42 8.47 12.15
N ARG A 29 1.38 8.72 11.26
CA ARG A 29 2.77 8.29 11.45
C ARG A 29 3.38 8.88 12.73
N ALA A 30 3.18 10.16 13.01
CA ALA A 30 3.65 10.78 14.23
C ALA A 30 2.99 10.13 15.45
N THR A 31 1.67 9.95 15.44
CA THR A 31 0.93 9.28 16.52
C THR A 31 1.45 7.88 16.80
N LEU A 32 1.70 7.06 15.75
CA LEU A 32 2.19 5.70 15.92
C LEU A 32 3.62 5.67 16.50
N ARG A 33 4.49 6.60 16.12
CA ARG A 33 5.86 6.69 16.64
C ARG A 33 5.93 7.11 18.10
N ASP A 34 5.01 7.96 18.52
CA ASP A 34 4.94 8.47 19.90
C ASP A 34 4.16 7.50 20.83
N THR A 35 3.74 6.35 20.32
CA THR A 35 2.92 5.37 21.03
C THR A 35 3.70 4.07 21.24
N THR A 36 3.44 3.35 22.35
CA THR A 36 4.08 2.06 22.64
C THR A 36 3.51 0.92 21.78
N ALA A 37 4.32 -0.11 21.49
CA ALA A 37 3.91 -1.23 20.65
C ALA A 37 2.64 -1.97 21.14
N PRO A 38 2.42 -2.22 22.44
CA PRO A 38 1.16 -2.80 22.92
C PRO A 38 -0.05 -1.95 22.55
N ARG A 39 0.06 -0.63 22.67
CA ARG A 39 -1.03 0.28 22.36
C ARG A 39 -1.29 0.41 20.87
N VAL A 40 -0.23 0.41 20.05
CA VAL A 40 -0.35 0.34 18.58
C VAL A 40 -1.03 -0.97 18.17
N PHE A 41 -0.67 -2.09 18.83
CA PHE A 41 -1.28 -3.38 18.58
C PHE A 41 -2.81 -3.36 18.84
N ASP A 42 -3.21 -2.86 20.01
CA ASP A 42 -4.63 -2.77 20.37
C ASP A 42 -5.39 -1.84 19.42
N LEU A 43 -4.79 -0.71 19.03
CA LEU A 43 -5.34 0.23 18.05
C LEU A 43 -5.51 -0.41 16.66
N VAL A 44 -4.50 -1.16 16.19
CA VAL A 44 -4.55 -1.89 14.91
C VAL A 44 -5.69 -2.90 14.91
N LEU A 45 -5.87 -3.65 16.00
CA LEU A 45 -6.96 -4.62 16.13
C LEU A 45 -8.34 -3.96 16.09
N ASP A 46 -8.53 -2.89 16.84
CA ASP A 46 -9.83 -2.21 16.90
C ASP A 46 -10.19 -1.59 15.55
N VAL A 47 -9.25 -0.88 14.92
CA VAL A 47 -9.47 -0.26 13.60
C VAL A 47 -9.71 -1.32 12.52
N ALA A 48 -8.94 -2.43 12.52
CA ALA A 48 -9.12 -3.51 11.56
C ALA A 48 -10.51 -4.16 11.70
N SER A 49 -10.92 -4.46 12.94
CA SER A 49 -12.22 -5.09 13.21
C SER A 49 -13.38 -4.23 12.75
N ARG A 50 -13.33 -2.92 13.00
CA ARG A 50 -14.37 -1.99 12.58
C ARG A 50 -14.39 -1.77 11.07
N ALA A 51 -13.22 -1.70 10.45
CA ALA A 51 -13.10 -1.61 8.99
C ALA A 51 -13.71 -2.84 8.29
N GLU A 52 -13.53 -4.04 8.84
CA GLU A 52 -14.14 -5.28 8.33
C GLU A 52 -15.67 -5.28 8.41
N VAL A 53 -16.25 -4.73 9.49
CA VAL A 53 -17.71 -4.64 9.68
C VAL A 53 -18.34 -3.57 8.76
N GLY A 54 -17.55 -2.72 8.13
CA GLY A 54 -18.04 -1.79 7.12
C GLY A 54 -18.14 -0.34 7.57
N ASP A 55 -17.50 0.04 8.67
CA ASP A 55 -17.39 1.42 9.10
C ASP A 55 -16.44 2.20 8.18
N ASP A 56 -16.97 3.16 7.42
CA ASP A 56 -16.22 3.90 6.40
C ASP A 56 -15.13 4.79 6.99
N GLU A 57 -15.34 5.40 8.16
CA GLU A 57 -14.31 6.22 8.83
C GLU A 57 -13.13 5.35 9.28
N HIS A 58 -13.41 4.15 9.78
CA HIS A 58 -12.36 3.20 10.18
C HIS A 58 -11.68 2.55 8.98
N ARG A 59 -12.37 2.36 7.85
CA ARG A 59 -11.73 1.93 6.58
C ARG A 59 -10.74 2.97 6.07
N ASP A 60 -11.11 4.25 6.11
CA ASP A 60 -10.22 5.33 5.73
C ASP A 60 -9.02 5.42 6.68
N LEU A 61 -9.25 5.33 8.00
CA LEU A 61 -8.17 5.29 8.99
C LEU A 61 -7.26 4.07 8.77
N TRP A 62 -7.83 2.88 8.53
CA TRP A 62 -7.07 1.66 8.24
C TRP A 62 -6.12 1.83 7.05
N LEU A 63 -6.61 2.42 5.96
CA LEU A 63 -5.78 2.71 4.80
C LEU A 63 -4.63 3.67 5.14
N VAL A 64 -4.91 4.72 5.89
CA VAL A 64 -3.90 5.70 6.31
C VAL A 64 -2.87 5.06 7.25
N MET A 65 -3.32 4.21 8.20
CA MET A 65 -2.44 3.44 9.09
C MET A 65 -1.56 2.47 8.32
N ALA A 66 -2.11 1.76 7.33
CA ALA A 66 -1.35 0.84 6.48
C ALA A 66 -0.21 1.56 5.75
N VAL A 67 -0.49 2.74 5.18
CA VAL A 67 0.52 3.57 4.52
C VAL A 67 1.55 4.09 5.53
N ALA A 68 1.13 4.55 6.70
CA ALA A 68 2.02 5.05 7.74
C ALA A 68 2.95 3.94 8.29
N LEU A 69 2.42 2.74 8.54
CA LEU A 69 3.19 1.58 9.01
C LEU A 69 4.16 1.04 7.95
N ALA A 70 3.86 1.22 6.65
CA ALA A 70 4.77 0.87 5.57
C ALA A 70 5.94 1.85 5.41
N ASP A 71 5.87 3.04 6.02
CA ASP A 71 6.96 4.02 6.01
C ASP A 71 8.18 3.49 6.80
N PRO A 72 9.41 3.63 6.26
CA PRO A 72 10.64 3.22 6.96
C PRO A 72 10.78 3.80 8.37
N GLN A 73 10.24 4.99 8.64
CA GLN A 73 10.27 5.62 9.97
C GLN A 73 9.44 4.87 11.02
N CYS A 74 8.49 4.03 10.61
CA CYS A 74 7.67 3.21 11.49
C CYS A 74 8.17 1.75 11.57
N GLN A 75 9.32 1.42 10.99
CA GLN A 75 9.83 0.04 10.92
C GLN A 75 9.99 -0.60 12.31
N ALA A 76 10.55 0.12 13.28
CA ALA A 76 10.77 -0.41 14.63
C ALA A 76 9.44 -0.74 15.31
N ILE A 77 8.52 0.23 15.39
CA ILE A 77 7.22 0.04 16.05
C ILE A 77 6.40 -1.05 15.34
N ARG A 78 6.47 -1.15 14.02
CA ARG A 78 5.82 -2.20 13.24
C ARG A 78 6.36 -3.58 13.60
N ALA A 79 7.68 -3.75 13.70
CA ALA A 79 8.32 -5.01 14.04
C ALA A 79 7.96 -5.47 15.48
N GLU A 80 7.99 -4.56 16.45
CA GLU A 80 7.59 -4.84 17.82
C GLU A 80 6.11 -5.23 17.92
N THR A 81 5.23 -4.51 17.21
CA THR A 81 3.80 -4.82 17.14
C THR A 81 3.54 -6.19 16.51
N ALA A 82 4.29 -6.54 15.46
CA ALA A 82 4.21 -7.86 14.83
C ALA A 82 4.66 -8.99 15.78
N GLN A 83 5.68 -8.76 16.60
CA GLN A 83 6.09 -9.71 17.64
C GLN A 83 4.99 -9.97 18.67
N LEU A 84 4.32 -8.91 19.14
CA LEU A 84 3.19 -9.02 20.07
C LEU A 84 2.03 -9.82 19.45
N ALA A 85 1.72 -9.58 18.18
CA ALA A 85 0.69 -10.32 17.45
C ALA A 85 0.99 -11.82 17.38
N ARG A 86 2.25 -12.19 17.11
CA ARG A 86 2.70 -13.60 17.13
C ARG A 86 2.58 -14.22 18.52
N GLY A 87 3.03 -13.52 19.54
CA GLY A 87 2.97 -13.99 20.93
C GLY A 87 1.53 -14.23 21.42
N ARG A 88 0.55 -13.53 20.84
CA ARG A 88 -0.90 -13.72 21.13
C ARG A 88 -1.60 -14.68 20.15
N ALA A 89 -0.84 -15.41 19.33
CA ALA A 89 -1.34 -16.33 18.29
C ALA A 89 -2.28 -15.68 17.25
N LEU A 90 -2.17 -14.36 17.08
CA LEU A 90 -2.93 -13.60 16.08
C LEU A 90 -2.13 -13.52 14.77
N HIS A 91 -1.85 -14.67 14.17
CA HIS A 91 -1.00 -14.81 13.00
C HIS A 91 -1.45 -13.95 11.81
N HIS A 92 -2.75 -13.76 11.61
CA HIS A 92 -3.29 -12.91 10.56
C HIS A 92 -2.91 -11.43 10.74
N VAL A 93 -2.85 -10.94 12.00
CA VAL A 93 -2.40 -9.57 12.30
C VAL A 93 -0.88 -9.47 12.19
N ALA A 94 -0.14 -10.48 12.65
CA ALA A 94 1.31 -10.53 12.51
C ALA A 94 1.74 -10.43 11.04
N ILE A 95 1.08 -11.18 10.14
CA ILE A 95 1.35 -11.13 8.70
C ILE A 95 1.10 -9.72 8.12
N LEU A 96 0.07 -9.00 8.59
CA LEU A 96 -0.20 -7.62 8.17
C LEU A 96 0.93 -6.66 8.55
N LEU A 97 1.61 -6.93 9.65
CA LEU A 97 2.65 -6.08 10.22
C LEU A 97 4.07 -6.52 9.84
N GLU A 98 4.24 -7.71 9.26
CA GLU A 98 5.55 -8.24 8.90
C GLU A 98 6.24 -7.43 7.80
N ALA A 99 7.56 -7.36 7.88
CA ALA A 99 8.36 -6.80 6.81
C ALA A 99 8.30 -7.73 5.57
N PRO A 100 8.39 -7.18 4.36
CA PRO A 100 8.36 -7.98 3.16
C PRO A 100 9.50 -9.00 3.19
N SER A 101 9.18 -10.28 3.04
CA SER A 101 10.19 -11.24 2.64
C SER A 101 10.58 -10.92 1.19
N ALA A 102 11.88 -10.96 0.89
CA ALA A 102 12.36 -10.88 -0.48
C ALA A 102 11.83 -12.10 -1.24
N GLY A 103 10.67 -11.95 -1.89
CA GLY A 103 10.06 -12.99 -2.70
C GLY A 103 10.70 -13.09 -4.09
N PRO A 104 10.30 -14.06 -4.91
CA PRO A 104 10.83 -14.27 -6.28
C PRO A 104 10.73 -13.04 -7.19
N ALA A 105 9.90 -12.06 -6.83
CA ALA A 105 9.78 -10.77 -7.51
C ALA A 105 11.08 -9.94 -7.50
N SER A 106 11.97 -10.12 -6.51
CA SER A 106 13.29 -9.43 -6.46
C SER A 106 14.22 -9.87 -7.59
N GLU A 107 14.18 -11.13 -7.99
CA GLU A 107 14.97 -11.67 -9.11
C GLU A 107 14.47 -11.15 -10.47
N LEU A 108 13.14 -11.02 -10.63
CA LEU A 108 12.56 -10.48 -11.86
C LEU A 108 12.82 -8.98 -12.02
N ALA A 109 12.89 -8.21 -10.94
CA ALA A 109 13.24 -6.80 -10.98
C ALA A 109 14.64 -6.56 -11.59
N LYS A 110 15.57 -7.51 -11.41
CA LYS A 110 16.91 -7.48 -12.02
C LYS A 110 16.89 -7.67 -13.53
N ARG A 111 15.82 -8.25 -14.10
CA ARG A 111 15.64 -8.53 -15.53
C ARG A 111 14.82 -7.48 -16.27
N LEU A 112 14.40 -6.40 -15.59
CA LEU A 112 13.63 -5.35 -16.24
C LEU A 112 14.53 -4.62 -17.27
N PRO A 113 13.99 -4.28 -18.47
CA PRO A 113 14.75 -3.63 -19.51
C PRO A 113 15.28 -2.27 -19.06
N ASP A 114 16.48 -1.95 -19.54
CA ASP A 114 17.10 -0.66 -19.29
C ASP A 114 16.21 0.48 -19.83
N PHE A 115 16.21 1.60 -19.13
CA PHE A 115 15.31 2.75 -19.41
C PHE A 115 15.74 3.58 -20.62
N GLY A 116 16.60 3.10 -21.44
CA GLY A 116 17.00 3.77 -22.68
C GLY A 116 18.34 4.48 -22.64
N THR A 117 18.80 4.86 -23.80
CA THR A 117 20.13 5.40 -24.05
C THR A 117 20.07 6.84 -24.54
N ARG A 118 21.09 7.62 -24.21
CA ARG A 118 21.39 8.89 -24.84
C ARG A 118 22.78 8.75 -25.46
N ASP A 119 22.88 9.05 -26.77
CA ASP A 119 24.13 8.93 -27.52
C ASP A 119 24.79 7.54 -27.38
N GLY A 120 23.97 6.48 -27.41
CA GLY A 120 24.41 5.09 -27.26
C GLY A 120 24.80 4.67 -25.85
N LYS A 121 24.73 5.56 -24.84
CA LYS A 121 25.01 5.26 -23.44
C LYS A 121 23.74 5.21 -22.61
N PRO A 122 23.61 4.29 -21.63
CA PRO A 122 22.46 4.25 -20.75
C PRO A 122 22.37 5.53 -19.91
N LEU A 123 21.15 6.04 -19.72
CA LEU A 123 20.90 7.22 -18.90
C LEU A 123 21.26 6.93 -17.43
N SER A 124 22.04 7.82 -16.84
CA SER A 124 22.35 7.78 -15.41
C SER A 124 21.07 7.95 -14.57
N LEU A 125 21.10 7.47 -13.33
CA LEU A 125 19.99 7.64 -12.41
C LEU A 125 19.62 9.12 -12.20
N GLY A 126 20.63 10.01 -12.16
CA GLY A 126 20.43 11.46 -12.04
C GLY A 126 19.67 12.06 -13.23
N GLU A 127 20.01 11.67 -14.45
CA GLU A 127 19.32 12.11 -15.68
C GLU A 127 17.87 11.60 -15.69
N ARG A 128 17.63 10.34 -15.34
CA ARG A 128 16.29 9.75 -15.26
C ARG A 128 15.42 10.47 -14.21
N LYS A 129 15.98 10.78 -13.03
CA LYS A 129 15.33 11.60 -11.99
C LYS A 129 15.03 13.02 -12.50
N SER A 130 15.90 13.61 -13.30
CA SER A 130 15.67 14.92 -13.94
C SER A 130 14.53 14.87 -14.96
N LEU A 131 14.48 13.81 -15.80
CA LEU A 131 13.39 13.60 -16.76
C LEU A 131 12.03 13.44 -16.06
N ALA A 132 11.98 12.76 -14.92
CA ALA A 132 10.77 12.55 -14.13
C ALA A 132 10.11 13.86 -13.65
N ARG A 133 10.90 14.93 -13.48
CA ARG A 133 10.40 16.26 -13.07
C ARG A 133 9.82 17.08 -14.25
N ARG A 134 10.20 16.77 -15.49
CA ARG A 134 9.79 17.57 -16.65
C ARG A 134 8.32 17.37 -17.01
N PRO A 135 7.57 18.43 -17.34
CA PRO A 135 6.12 18.36 -17.52
C PRO A 135 5.66 17.86 -18.93
N GLY A 136 6.53 17.22 -19.70
CA GLY A 136 6.19 16.70 -21.02
C GLY A 136 5.39 15.39 -20.96
N ARG A 137 4.27 15.29 -21.68
CA ARG A 137 3.43 14.07 -21.67
C ARG A 137 4.18 12.83 -22.18
N GLU A 138 4.93 12.96 -23.24
CA GLU A 138 5.76 11.86 -23.78
C GLU A 138 6.82 11.41 -22.77
N LEU A 139 7.42 12.36 -22.06
CA LEU A 139 8.40 12.06 -21.01
C LEU A 139 7.75 11.30 -19.86
N VAL A 140 6.54 11.70 -19.44
CA VAL A 140 5.79 10.95 -18.40
C VAL A 140 5.58 9.52 -18.85
N LEU A 141 5.07 9.28 -20.06
CA LEU A 141 4.81 7.93 -20.59
C LEU A 141 6.09 7.09 -20.70
N ARG A 142 7.22 7.73 -21.03
CA ARG A 142 8.52 7.08 -21.06
C ARG A 142 9.00 6.73 -19.65
N VAL A 143 8.95 7.69 -18.72
CA VAL A 143 9.42 7.53 -17.33
C VAL A 143 8.55 6.53 -16.54
N LEU A 144 7.28 6.37 -16.86
CA LEU A 144 6.42 5.33 -16.27
C LEU A 144 6.94 3.90 -16.49
N ARG A 145 7.85 3.69 -17.44
CA ARG A 145 8.48 2.38 -17.70
C ARG A 145 9.75 2.17 -16.89
N ASP A 146 10.22 3.18 -16.16
CA ASP A 146 11.45 3.09 -15.39
C ASP A 146 11.31 2.06 -14.26
N PRO A 147 12.26 1.13 -14.12
CA PRO A 147 12.22 0.11 -13.06
C PRO A 147 12.68 0.63 -11.71
N HIS A 148 13.26 1.84 -11.65
CA HIS A 148 13.88 2.34 -10.43
C HIS A 148 12.88 3.07 -9.53
N PRO A 149 12.71 2.66 -8.26
CA PRO A 149 11.70 3.22 -7.36
C PRO A 149 11.87 4.72 -7.12
N ASP A 150 13.10 5.23 -7.00
CA ASP A 150 13.35 6.66 -6.81
C ASP A 150 12.91 7.53 -7.99
N VAL A 151 13.01 7.01 -9.22
CA VAL A 151 12.55 7.72 -10.41
C VAL A 151 11.03 7.82 -10.39
N ILE A 152 10.36 6.70 -10.08
CA ILE A 152 8.90 6.67 -9.93
C ILE A 152 8.45 7.55 -8.78
N ARG A 153 9.12 7.54 -7.62
CA ARG A 153 8.80 8.44 -6.49
C ARG A 153 8.77 9.91 -6.90
N ILE A 154 9.74 10.34 -7.71
CA ILE A 154 9.77 11.71 -8.24
C ILE A 154 8.64 11.94 -9.25
N LEU A 155 8.39 10.97 -10.13
CA LEU A 155 7.33 11.04 -11.14
C LEU A 155 5.95 11.18 -10.51
N LEU A 156 5.68 10.53 -9.37
CA LEU A 156 4.39 10.63 -8.66
C LEU A 156 4.03 12.07 -8.25
N GLY A 157 5.02 12.95 -8.10
CA GLY A 157 4.84 14.39 -7.87
C GLY A 157 4.64 15.22 -9.14
N ASN A 158 4.80 14.64 -10.33
CA ASN A 158 4.69 15.38 -11.58
C ASN A 158 3.22 15.74 -11.88
N PRO A 159 2.88 17.01 -12.17
CA PRO A 159 1.50 17.45 -12.39
C PRO A 159 0.85 16.86 -13.65
N ARG A 160 1.64 16.31 -14.57
CA ARG A 160 1.15 15.70 -15.82
C ARG A 160 0.81 14.22 -15.69
N VAL A 161 1.11 13.60 -14.55
CA VAL A 161 0.71 12.22 -14.25
C VAL A 161 -0.78 12.16 -13.98
N THR A 162 -1.45 11.18 -14.57
CA THR A 162 -2.88 10.94 -14.40
C THR A 162 -3.13 9.64 -13.63
N GLU A 163 -4.36 9.46 -13.16
CA GLU A 163 -4.77 8.22 -12.52
C GLU A 163 -4.63 7.02 -13.45
N ASP A 164 -5.02 7.16 -14.71
CA ASP A 164 -4.91 6.08 -15.71
C ASP A 164 -3.46 5.65 -15.96
N ASP A 165 -2.51 6.58 -15.89
CA ASP A 165 -1.09 6.25 -15.98
C ASP A 165 -0.66 5.33 -14.85
N LEU A 166 -1.10 5.62 -13.63
CA LEU A 166 -0.74 4.84 -12.46
C LEU A 166 -1.49 3.50 -12.41
N VAL A 167 -2.74 3.46 -12.85
CA VAL A 167 -3.45 2.17 -13.03
C VAL A 167 -2.68 1.27 -13.99
N ARG A 168 -2.22 1.79 -15.12
CA ARG A 168 -1.40 1.03 -16.09
C ARG A 168 -0.05 0.61 -15.50
N LEU A 169 0.62 1.50 -14.74
CA LEU A 169 1.88 1.18 -14.05
C LEU A 169 1.67 0.03 -13.07
N CYS A 170 0.64 0.12 -12.23
CA CYS A 170 0.34 -0.87 -11.20
C CYS A 170 -0.17 -2.21 -11.77
N ALA A 171 -0.79 -2.18 -12.96
CA ALA A 171 -1.24 -3.39 -13.65
C ALA A 171 -0.14 -4.08 -14.47
N ARG A 172 0.99 -3.42 -14.70
CA ARG A 172 2.08 -3.95 -15.54
C ARG A 172 2.71 -5.19 -14.93
N ARG A 173 3.09 -6.15 -15.78
CA ARG A 173 3.76 -7.40 -15.42
C ARG A 173 4.88 -7.70 -16.42
N PRO A 174 6.12 -7.89 -15.96
CA PRO A 174 6.60 -7.74 -14.58
C PRO A 174 6.72 -6.27 -14.16
N VAL A 175 6.69 -6.04 -12.84
CA VAL A 175 6.97 -4.73 -12.23
C VAL A 175 7.77 -4.93 -10.94
N SER A 176 8.67 -3.99 -10.63
CA SER A 176 9.42 -4.04 -9.38
C SER A 176 8.48 -3.85 -8.18
N PRO A 177 8.53 -4.73 -7.16
CA PRO A 177 7.80 -4.55 -5.92
C PRO A 177 8.04 -3.18 -5.26
N GLU A 178 9.28 -2.67 -5.36
CA GLU A 178 9.65 -1.37 -4.80
C GLU A 178 9.01 -0.19 -5.55
N VAL A 179 8.73 -0.35 -6.84
CA VAL A 179 7.94 0.63 -7.61
C VAL A 179 6.49 0.67 -7.10
N LEU A 180 5.88 -0.49 -6.86
CA LEU A 180 4.53 -0.55 -6.29
C LEU A 180 4.50 0.05 -4.87
N ARG A 181 5.54 -0.20 -4.07
CA ARG A 181 5.71 0.43 -2.75
C ARG A 181 5.70 1.96 -2.83
N GLN A 182 6.39 2.56 -3.82
CA GLN A 182 6.37 4.01 -3.98
C GLN A 182 4.96 4.55 -4.28
N VAL A 183 4.15 3.81 -5.04
CA VAL A 183 2.75 4.22 -5.31
C VAL A 183 1.91 4.14 -4.04
N VAL A 184 2.06 3.08 -3.23
CA VAL A 184 1.37 2.93 -1.94
C VAL A 184 1.76 4.05 -0.96
N LEU A 185 3.06 4.38 -0.88
CA LEU A 185 3.59 5.44 -0.03
C LEU A 185 3.26 6.87 -0.53
N ALA A 186 2.56 7.01 -1.65
CA ALA A 186 2.13 8.29 -2.20
C ALA A 186 0.66 8.58 -1.85
N PRO A 187 0.36 9.29 -0.73
CA PRO A 187 -1.01 9.45 -0.22
C PRO A 187 -1.97 10.07 -1.24
N ARG A 188 -1.48 10.99 -2.08
CA ARG A 188 -2.26 11.60 -3.17
C ARG A 188 -2.87 10.55 -4.10
N TRP A 189 -2.20 9.42 -4.30
CA TRP A 189 -2.56 8.41 -5.29
C TRP A 189 -3.24 7.19 -4.68
N ILE A 190 -2.79 6.72 -3.53
CA ILE A 190 -3.33 5.50 -2.92
C ILE A 190 -4.79 5.64 -2.46
N VAL A 191 -5.26 6.85 -2.19
CA VAL A 191 -6.68 7.11 -1.90
C VAL A 191 -7.60 6.83 -3.08
N ARG A 192 -7.07 6.74 -4.30
CA ARG A 192 -7.84 6.46 -5.51
C ARG A 192 -8.13 4.97 -5.63
N TYR A 193 -9.40 4.63 -5.64
CA TYR A 193 -9.87 3.24 -5.61
C TYR A 193 -9.30 2.37 -6.73
N ARG A 194 -9.31 2.89 -7.98
CA ARG A 194 -8.80 2.16 -9.16
C ARG A 194 -7.32 1.78 -9.03
N ILE A 195 -6.51 2.63 -8.42
CA ILE A 195 -5.09 2.35 -8.17
C ILE A 195 -4.95 1.23 -7.14
N ARG A 196 -5.71 1.26 -6.03
CA ARG A 196 -5.71 0.17 -5.03
C ARG A 196 -6.07 -1.17 -5.65
N VAL A 197 -7.12 -1.20 -6.46
CA VAL A 197 -7.54 -2.42 -7.17
C VAL A 197 -6.45 -2.93 -8.11
N ALA A 198 -5.80 -2.05 -8.88
CA ALA A 198 -4.71 -2.44 -9.78
C ALA A 198 -3.51 -3.03 -9.02
N ILE A 199 -3.14 -2.43 -7.87
CA ILE A 199 -2.09 -2.95 -6.98
C ILE A 199 -2.48 -4.33 -6.45
N LEU A 200 -3.69 -4.50 -5.92
CA LEU A 200 -4.14 -5.75 -5.29
C LEU A 200 -4.28 -6.90 -6.29
N LYS A 201 -4.57 -6.60 -7.55
CA LYS A 201 -4.64 -7.59 -8.64
C LYS A 201 -3.25 -7.90 -9.24
N ASN A 202 -2.18 -7.28 -8.77
CA ASN A 202 -0.83 -7.52 -9.27
C ASN A 202 -0.07 -8.53 -8.37
N PRO A 203 0.35 -9.70 -8.90
CA PRO A 203 1.05 -10.73 -8.13
C PRO A 203 2.44 -10.29 -7.63
N TYR A 204 3.00 -9.22 -8.18
CA TYR A 204 4.26 -8.64 -7.72
C TYR A 204 4.11 -7.69 -6.51
N THR A 205 2.88 -7.46 -6.05
CA THR A 205 2.64 -6.62 -4.87
C THR A 205 3.07 -7.36 -3.60
N PRO A 206 3.97 -6.76 -2.79
CA PRO A 206 4.36 -7.32 -1.51
C PRO A 206 3.17 -7.51 -0.57
N LEU A 207 3.13 -8.61 0.17
CA LEU A 207 2.01 -8.95 1.06
C LEU A 207 1.81 -7.92 2.18
N ASP A 208 2.89 -7.36 2.71
CA ASP A 208 2.83 -6.31 3.73
C ASP A 208 2.11 -5.04 3.27
N LEU A 209 1.99 -4.83 1.95
CA LEU A 209 1.20 -3.77 1.34
C LEU A 209 -0.19 -4.25 0.93
N ALA A 210 -0.27 -5.45 0.34
CA ALA A 210 -1.51 -5.96 -0.22
C ALA A 210 -2.56 -6.25 0.87
N LEU A 211 -2.15 -6.89 1.97
CA LEU A 211 -3.08 -7.30 3.01
C LEU A 211 -3.80 -6.11 3.68
N PRO A 212 -3.12 -5.04 4.11
CA PRO A 212 -3.80 -3.87 4.65
C PRO A 212 -4.73 -3.18 3.64
N LEU A 213 -4.34 -3.12 2.36
CA LEU A 213 -5.14 -2.49 1.33
C LEU A 213 -6.41 -3.27 0.99
N ALA A 214 -6.44 -4.58 1.25
CA ALA A 214 -7.57 -5.46 0.94
C ALA A 214 -8.85 -5.05 1.67
N ALA A 215 -8.76 -4.56 2.91
CA ALA A 215 -9.92 -4.10 3.70
C ALA A 215 -10.71 -2.97 3.01
N GLY A 216 -10.07 -2.20 2.12
CA GLY A 216 -10.70 -1.14 1.35
C GLY A 216 -11.34 -1.58 0.03
N LEU A 217 -11.46 -2.89 -0.26
CA LEU A 217 -12.13 -3.39 -1.46
C LEU A 217 -13.64 -3.47 -1.28
N ASN A 218 -14.39 -3.20 -2.37
CA ASN A 218 -15.79 -3.58 -2.43
C ASN A 218 -15.94 -5.10 -2.58
N ALA A 219 -17.15 -5.63 -2.33
CA ALA A 219 -17.43 -7.06 -2.37
C ALA A 219 -17.17 -7.73 -3.74
N GLN A 220 -17.33 -6.99 -4.85
CA GLN A 220 -17.08 -7.50 -6.19
C GLN A 220 -15.57 -7.69 -6.44
N ASP A 221 -14.76 -6.67 -6.14
CA ASP A 221 -13.31 -6.74 -6.32
C ASP A 221 -12.67 -7.70 -5.32
N ALA A 222 -13.16 -7.76 -4.07
CA ALA A 222 -12.71 -8.75 -3.09
C ALA A 222 -12.93 -10.19 -3.60
N ARG A 223 -14.11 -10.49 -4.16
CA ARG A 223 -14.38 -11.80 -4.80
C ARG A 223 -13.46 -12.08 -5.98
N ALA A 224 -13.19 -11.06 -6.82
CA ALA A 224 -12.29 -11.22 -7.95
C ALA A 224 -10.85 -11.53 -7.50
N VAL A 225 -10.34 -10.88 -6.44
CA VAL A 225 -9.03 -11.15 -5.84
C VAL A 225 -9.01 -12.54 -5.20
N ALA A 226 -10.04 -12.93 -4.43
CA ALA A 226 -10.15 -14.24 -3.80
C ALA A 226 -10.14 -15.39 -4.81
N GLY A 227 -10.72 -15.20 -5.99
CA GLY A 227 -10.76 -16.18 -7.07
C GLY A 227 -9.51 -16.25 -7.94
N SER A 228 -8.57 -15.31 -7.81
CA SER A 228 -7.39 -15.23 -8.68
C SER A 228 -6.26 -16.13 -8.20
N LEU A 229 -6.01 -17.24 -8.91
CA LEU A 229 -4.98 -18.23 -8.56
C LEU A 229 -3.53 -17.68 -8.68
N GLU A 230 -3.33 -16.59 -9.38
CA GLU A 230 -2.02 -15.93 -9.52
C GLU A 230 -1.60 -15.17 -8.27
N LEU A 231 -2.54 -14.86 -7.37
CA LEU A 231 -2.30 -14.08 -6.18
C LEU A 231 -1.95 -14.98 -4.99
N HIS A 232 -1.22 -14.41 -4.05
CA HIS A 232 -0.79 -15.13 -2.85
C HIS A 232 -1.99 -15.63 -2.03
N GLN A 233 -1.92 -16.85 -1.50
CA GLN A 233 -3.01 -17.49 -0.77
C GLN A 233 -3.52 -16.63 0.40
N ALA A 234 -2.63 -16.04 1.20
CA ALA A 234 -3.02 -15.19 2.34
C ALA A 234 -3.89 -14.00 1.92
N LEU A 235 -3.58 -13.36 0.78
CA LEU A 235 -4.40 -12.26 0.25
C LEU A 235 -5.78 -12.76 -0.21
N ARG A 236 -5.81 -13.91 -0.86
CA ARG A 236 -7.07 -14.54 -1.31
C ARG A 236 -7.98 -14.90 -0.14
N ASP A 237 -7.41 -15.45 0.94
CA ASP A 237 -8.13 -15.83 2.15
C ASP A 237 -8.73 -14.61 2.88
N VAL A 238 -7.97 -13.52 2.97
CA VAL A 238 -8.48 -12.24 3.52
C VAL A 238 -9.64 -11.72 2.66
N CYS A 239 -9.47 -11.65 1.35
CA CYS A 239 -10.51 -11.18 0.44
C CYS A 239 -11.76 -12.07 0.40
N ALA A 240 -11.61 -13.38 0.60
CA ALA A 240 -12.76 -14.29 0.69
C ALA A 240 -13.63 -14.02 1.93
N ARG A 241 -13.04 -13.55 3.03
CA ARG A 241 -13.77 -13.17 4.26
C ARG A 241 -14.45 -11.80 4.14
N LEU A 242 -13.90 -10.89 3.35
CA LEU A 242 -14.48 -9.55 3.11
C LEU A 242 -15.67 -9.59 2.15
N GLY A 243 -15.85 -10.65 1.39
CA GLY A 243 -17.05 -10.85 0.56
C GLY A 243 -18.26 -11.24 1.42
N PRO A 244 -19.51 -10.91 1.00
CA PRO A 244 -20.69 -11.45 1.67
C PRO A 244 -20.62 -12.98 1.67
N PRO A 245 -21.13 -13.64 2.74
CA PRO A 245 -21.17 -15.10 2.80
C PRO A 245 -21.83 -15.64 1.53
N LYS A 246 -21.25 -16.69 0.92
CA LYS A 246 -21.88 -17.40 -0.18
C LYS A 246 -23.23 -17.90 0.34
N THR A 247 -24.32 -17.32 -0.11
CA THR A 247 -25.63 -17.97 0.02
C THR A 247 -25.55 -19.25 -0.76
N LEU A 248 -25.43 -20.38 -0.06
CA LEU A 248 -25.63 -21.72 -0.62
C LEU A 248 -27.09 -21.78 -1.06
N HIS A 249 -27.31 -21.71 -2.37
CA HIS A 249 -28.57 -22.10 -3.01
C HIS A 249 -28.49 -23.58 -3.36
#